data_fc52e6f7c84e61c3bd9f221a128d049f
#
_entry.id   fc52e6f7c84e61c3bd9f221a128d049f
#
_cell.length_a   1.000
_cell.length_b   1.000
_cell.length_c   1.000
_cell.angle_alpha   90.00
_cell.angle_beta   90.00
_cell.angle_gamma   90.00
#
_symmetry.space_group_name_H-M   'P 1'
#
loop_
_entity.id
_entity.type
_entity.pdbx_description
1 polymer ?
#
loop_
_entity_poly.entity_id
_entity_poly.type
_entity_poly.pdbx_seq_one_letter_code
_entity_poly.pdbx_strand_id
1 'polypeptide(L)'
;MKLNVSLKHFKLELKHPFTISRSTRTHQETIIVIISDGENIGYGEAIPYPFYGITTEKLIGSLKKVEPLIVDAYNYTPEDFWQLIEPELRDNYFVLCAVDCAFWDYYAKSNNRTTRSYFANESLTSPLSNYTIGIDTVEVMKQKIIEQPWPVYKIKLGTKQDVEIIKQLREITDVVFRVDANCAWTVDKTLQNAKELKELGVEFIEQPLHQDNWEGMKTLKEECVLPIIADESCQRFEDVEPCTEAFHGINIKLMKCGGITPALKMIALARQKGVKIMAGCMAESSVGISNLCQISPLLDYIDADGAMLMKNDTARGVILENGNIIFNNKKGSGIDKLLI
;
A
#
# COMPACT_ATOMS: atom_id res chain seq x y z
N MET A 1 11.67 -24.57 -20.38
CA MET A 1 10.37 -24.81 -19.72
C MET A 1 9.53 -23.56 -19.92
N LYS A 2 8.21 -23.65 -19.93
CA LYS A 2 7.31 -22.48 -20.11
C LYS A 2 6.51 -22.27 -18.83
N LEU A 3 6.21 -21.02 -18.52
CA LEU A 3 5.32 -20.66 -17.42
C LEU A 3 3.85 -20.72 -17.86
N ASN A 4 2.97 -21.06 -16.94
CA ASN A 4 1.53 -20.92 -17.09
C ASN A 4 1.06 -19.65 -16.41
N VAL A 5 0.15 -18.92 -17.06
CA VAL A 5 -0.46 -17.71 -16.52
C VAL A 5 -1.97 -17.92 -16.43
N SER A 6 -2.55 -17.52 -15.34
CA SER A 6 -4.00 -17.50 -15.17
C SER A 6 -4.40 -16.38 -14.22
N LEU A 7 -5.69 -16.11 -14.13
CA LEU A 7 -6.24 -15.14 -13.18
C LEU A 7 -7.48 -15.69 -12.49
N LYS A 8 -7.74 -15.17 -11.30
CA LYS A 8 -9.04 -15.32 -10.61
C LYS A 8 -9.58 -13.96 -10.24
N HIS A 9 -10.88 -13.78 -10.40
CA HIS A 9 -11.61 -12.56 -10.03
C HIS A 9 -12.43 -12.85 -8.77
N PHE A 10 -12.30 -11.99 -7.77
CA PHE A 10 -13.03 -12.07 -6.51
C PHE A 10 -13.76 -10.75 -6.26
N LYS A 11 -14.89 -10.85 -5.55
CA LYS A 11 -15.58 -9.71 -4.96
C LYS A 11 -15.58 -9.90 -3.45
N LEU A 12 -14.82 -9.06 -2.76
CA LEU A 12 -14.64 -9.12 -1.32
C LEU A 12 -15.58 -8.14 -0.62
N GLU A 13 -16.22 -8.57 0.46
CA GLU A 13 -17.04 -7.69 1.29
C GLU A 13 -16.19 -6.98 2.33
N LEU A 14 -16.43 -5.69 2.56
CA LEU A 14 -15.81 -4.96 3.66
C LEU A 14 -16.58 -5.23 4.98
N LYS A 15 -15.87 -5.28 6.12
CA LYS A 15 -16.46 -5.42 7.45
C LYS A 15 -17.39 -4.25 7.79
N HIS A 16 -16.95 -3.04 7.41
CA HIS A 16 -17.71 -1.80 7.53
C HIS A 16 -17.64 -1.04 6.20
N PRO A 17 -18.61 -0.17 5.87
CA PRO A 17 -18.45 0.78 4.79
C PRO A 17 -17.16 1.58 5.00
N PHE A 18 -16.31 1.66 3.98
CA PHE A 18 -15.05 2.37 4.03
C PHE A 18 -15.15 3.69 3.30
N THR A 19 -15.10 4.79 4.07
CA THR A 19 -15.25 6.14 3.55
C THR A 19 -13.95 6.94 3.67
N ILE A 20 -13.55 7.55 2.57
CA ILE A 20 -12.49 8.56 2.47
C ILE A 20 -13.12 9.87 1.96
N SER A 21 -12.38 10.97 1.90
CA SER A 21 -12.88 12.30 1.50
C SER A 21 -13.68 12.31 0.17
N ARG A 22 -13.44 11.36 -0.74
CA ARG A 22 -14.00 11.34 -2.10
C ARG A 22 -14.88 10.13 -2.45
N SER A 23 -14.99 9.11 -1.61
CA SER A 23 -15.76 7.90 -1.93
C SER A 23 -16.09 7.04 -0.72
N THR A 24 -17.18 6.25 -0.84
CA THR A 24 -17.56 5.20 0.12
C THR A 24 -17.68 3.88 -0.62
N ARG A 25 -17.15 2.79 -0.04
CA ARG A 25 -17.22 1.43 -0.60
C ARG A 25 -17.72 0.45 0.45
N THR A 26 -18.45 -0.57 0.00
CA THR A 26 -18.90 -1.71 0.81
C THR A 26 -18.30 -3.03 0.33
N HIS A 27 -17.74 -3.03 -0.87
CA HIS A 27 -17.09 -4.17 -1.51
C HIS A 27 -15.81 -3.71 -2.22
N GLN A 28 -14.89 -4.65 -2.40
CA GLN A 28 -13.71 -4.48 -3.24
C GLN A 28 -13.61 -5.66 -4.21
N GLU A 29 -13.61 -5.36 -5.51
CA GLU A 29 -13.24 -6.34 -6.53
C GLU A 29 -11.72 -6.48 -6.58
N THR A 30 -11.23 -7.69 -6.79
CA THR A 30 -9.81 -7.96 -6.95
C THR A 30 -9.53 -9.03 -7.98
N ILE A 31 -8.44 -8.86 -8.73
CA ILE A 31 -7.89 -9.84 -9.68
C ILE A 31 -6.61 -10.40 -9.08
N ILE A 32 -6.56 -11.70 -8.91
CA ILE A 32 -5.34 -12.42 -8.52
C ILE A 32 -4.71 -13.00 -9.78
N VAL A 33 -3.50 -12.56 -10.09
CA VAL A 33 -2.63 -13.12 -11.14
C VAL A 33 -1.88 -14.31 -10.56
N ILE A 34 -1.83 -15.39 -11.31
CA ILE A 34 -1.20 -16.66 -10.94
C ILE A 34 -0.17 -17.00 -12.01
N ILE A 35 1.10 -17.18 -11.61
CA ILE A 35 2.20 -17.62 -12.46
C ILE A 35 2.74 -18.95 -11.93
N SER A 36 2.92 -19.97 -12.79
CA SER A 36 3.35 -21.30 -12.35
C SER A 36 4.18 -22.01 -13.40
N ASP A 37 5.17 -22.80 -12.94
CA ASP A 37 5.90 -23.78 -13.77
C ASP A 37 5.32 -25.21 -13.65
N GLY A 38 4.20 -25.37 -12.89
CA GLY A 38 3.58 -26.65 -12.60
C GLY A 38 3.94 -27.20 -11.21
N GLU A 39 5.07 -26.80 -10.63
CA GLU A 39 5.50 -27.16 -9.27
C GLU A 39 5.37 -25.96 -8.32
N ASN A 40 5.90 -24.82 -8.71
CA ASN A 40 5.88 -23.59 -7.93
C ASN A 40 4.81 -22.63 -8.47
N ILE A 41 4.09 -21.96 -7.57
CA ILE A 41 3.00 -21.06 -7.91
C ILE A 41 3.22 -19.73 -7.22
N GLY A 42 3.31 -18.65 -7.98
CA GLY A 42 3.36 -17.28 -7.50
C GLY A 42 2.02 -16.54 -7.65
N TYR A 43 1.74 -15.64 -6.71
CA TYR A 43 0.51 -14.89 -6.63
C TYR A 43 0.76 -13.39 -6.53
N GLY A 44 0.03 -12.60 -7.31
CA GLY A 44 0.02 -11.14 -7.23
C GLY A 44 -1.39 -10.61 -7.39
N GLU A 45 -1.63 -9.41 -6.90
CA GLU A 45 -2.96 -8.81 -6.83
C GLU A 45 -3.02 -7.46 -7.53
N ALA A 46 -4.12 -7.22 -8.25
CA ALA A 46 -4.53 -5.91 -8.76
C ALA A 46 -6.00 -5.66 -8.47
N ILE A 47 -6.34 -4.43 -8.11
CA ILE A 47 -7.73 -4.02 -7.90
C ILE A 47 -8.18 -3.00 -8.96
N PRO A 48 -9.45 -2.99 -9.37
CA PRO A 48 -10.01 -1.88 -10.11
C PRO A 48 -10.07 -0.65 -9.19
N TYR A 49 -9.64 0.50 -9.71
CA TYR A 49 -9.64 1.75 -8.96
C TYR A 49 -9.99 2.93 -9.86
N PRO A 50 -11.27 3.40 -9.85
CA PRO A 50 -11.76 4.44 -10.76
C PRO A 50 -10.97 5.75 -10.73
N PHE A 51 -10.44 6.15 -9.58
CA PHE A 51 -9.63 7.36 -9.44
C PHE A 51 -8.40 7.38 -10.36
N TYR A 52 -7.80 6.20 -10.60
CA TYR A 52 -6.68 6.03 -11.53
C TYR A 52 -7.14 5.56 -12.93
N GLY A 53 -8.44 5.55 -13.20
CA GLY A 53 -8.99 5.09 -14.50
C GLY A 53 -8.81 3.59 -14.76
N ILE A 54 -8.69 2.78 -13.70
CA ILE A 54 -8.48 1.33 -13.77
C ILE A 54 -9.81 0.60 -13.55
N THR A 55 -10.30 -0.11 -14.58
CA THR A 55 -11.47 -0.99 -14.51
C THR A 55 -11.07 -2.47 -14.53
N THR A 56 -11.98 -3.36 -14.15
CA THR A 56 -11.76 -4.82 -14.17
C THR A 56 -11.44 -5.29 -15.60
N GLU A 57 -12.14 -4.78 -16.62
CA GLU A 57 -11.92 -5.13 -18.03
C GLU A 57 -10.53 -4.68 -18.50
N LYS A 58 -10.09 -3.47 -18.07
CA LYS A 58 -8.77 -2.96 -18.39
C LYS A 58 -7.67 -3.81 -17.74
N LEU A 59 -7.87 -4.27 -16.50
CA LEU A 59 -6.94 -5.18 -15.81
C LEU A 59 -6.81 -6.49 -16.61
N ILE A 60 -7.92 -7.13 -16.95
CA ILE A 60 -7.93 -8.41 -17.68
C ILE A 60 -7.33 -8.23 -19.10
N GLY A 61 -7.69 -7.16 -19.80
CA GLY A 61 -7.17 -6.87 -21.14
C GLY A 61 -5.65 -6.66 -21.17
N SER A 62 -5.12 -5.91 -20.20
CA SER A 62 -3.69 -5.67 -20.08
C SER A 62 -2.92 -6.94 -19.74
N LEU A 63 -3.46 -7.83 -18.87
CA LEU A 63 -2.83 -9.11 -18.55
C LEU A 63 -2.73 -9.99 -19.80
N LYS A 64 -3.80 -10.11 -20.58
CA LYS A 64 -3.80 -10.89 -21.83
C LYS A 64 -2.77 -10.40 -22.84
N LYS A 65 -2.51 -9.09 -22.90
CA LYS A 65 -1.50 -8.49 -23.77
C LYS A 65 -0.09 -9.00 -23.45
N VAL A 66 0.25 -9.16 -22.18
CA VAL A 66 1.59 -9.55 -21.74
C VAL A 66 1.75 -11.04 -21.43
N GLU A 67 0.67 -11.81 -21.44
CA GLU A 67 0.69 -13.25 -21.20
C GLU A 67 1.76 -14.00 -22.05
N PRO A 68 1.94 -13.74 -23.38
CA PRO A 68 2.98 -14.40 -24.16
C PRO A 68 4.41 -14.14 -23.64
N LEU A 69 4.68 -12.94 -23.17
CA LEU A 69 5.99 -12.57 -22.59
C LEU A 69 6.24 -13.29 -21.27
N ILE A 70 5.21 -13.42 -20.44
CA ILE A 70 5.30 -14.13 -19.14
C ILE A 70 5.58 -15.61 -19.39
N VAL A 71 4.91 -16.24 -20.35
CA VAL A 71 5.08 -17.67 -20.68
C VAL A 71 6.53 -18.02 -21.03
N ASP A 72 7.26 -17.13 -21.67
CA ASP A 72 8.63 -17.35 -22.11
C ASP A 72 9.69 -16.90 -21.08
N ALA A 73 9.29 -16.35 -19.93
CA ALA A 73 10.18 -15.75 -18.93
C ALA A 73 10.74 -16.73 -17.88
N TYR A 74 10.65 -18.03 -18.06
CA TYR A 74 11.05 -19.06 -17.08
C TYR A 74 12.44 -18.87 -16.46
N ASN A 75 13.44 -18.40 -17.23
CA ASN A 75 14.82 -18.23 -16.79
C ASN A 75 15.20 -16.80 -16.41
N TYR A 76 14.23 -15.88 -16.30
CA TYR A 76 14.50 -14.47 -16.00
C TYR A 76 14.67 -14.27 -14.49
N THR A 77 15.49 -13.27 -14.12
CA THR A 77 15.41 -12.68 -12.78
C THR A 77 14.18 -11.77 -12.69
N PRO A 78 13.69 -11.42 -11.48
CA PRO A 78 12.57 -10.48 -11.37
C PRO A 78 12.87 -9.11 -12.00
N GLU A 79 14.11 -8.64 -11.90
CA GLU A 79 14.55 -7.37 -12.51
C GLU A 79 14.54 -7.42 -14.03
N ASP A 80 15.06 -8.49 -14.64
CA ASP A 80 15.03 -8.68 -16.09
C ASP A 80 13.61 -8.86 -16.61
N PHE A 81 12.80 -9.61 -15.84
CA PHE A 81 11.39 -9.79 -16.15
C PHE A 81 10.61 -8.47 -16.11
N TRP A 82 10.83 -7.65 -15.07
CA TRP A 82 10.19 -6.34 -14.99
C TRP A 82 10.57 -5.44 -16.17
N GLN A 83 11.84 -5.41 -16.58
CA GLN A 83 12.30 -4.67 -17.77
C GLN A 83 11.63 -5.14 -19.06
N LEU A 84 11.31 -6.44 -19.18
CA LEU A 84 10.62 -7.01 -20.32
C LEU A 84 9.14 -6.54 -20.39
N ILE A 85 8.42 -6.54 -19.26
CA ILE A 85 6.98 -6.31 -19.25
C ILE A 85 6.58 -4.84 -19.01
N GLU A 86 7.42 -4.04 -18.37
CA GLU A 86 7.11 -2.64 -18.04
C GLU A 86 6.76 -1.82 -19.29
N PRO A 87 7.51 -1.87 -20.43
CA PRO A 87 7.18 -1.09 -21.61
C PRO A 87 5.77 -1.38 -22.18
N GLU A 88 5.29 -2.61 -21.99
CA GLU A 88 3.98 -3.08 -22.49
C GLU A 88 2.83 -2.70 -21.56
N LEU A 89 3.12 -2.34 -20.29
CA LEU A 89 2.15 -2.06 -19.23
C LEU A 89 2.24 -0.63 -18.67
N ARG A 90 2.91 0.29 -19.34
CA ARG A 90 3.05 1.70 -18.91
C ARG A 90 1.73 2.43 -18.72
N ASP A 91 0.68 1.97 -19.38
CA ASP A 91 -0.68 2.48 -19.26
C ASP A 91 -1.49 1.81 -18.13
N ASN A 92 -0.92 0.76 -17.47
CA ASN A 92 -1.61 0.02 -16.41
C ASN A 92 -0.65 -0.56 -15.36
N TYR A 93 -0.13 0.30 -14.48
CA TYR A 93 0.78 -0.09 -13.40
C TYR A 93 0.16 -1.03 -12.37
N PHE A 94 -1.17 -1.09 -12.26
CA PHE A 94 -1.85 -2.04 -11.38
C PHE A 94 -1.66 -3.48 -11.85
N VAL A 95 -1.78 -3.73 -13.16
CA VAL A 95 -1.47 -5.06 -13.72
C VAL A 95 0.02 -5.35 -13.65
N LEU A 96 0.87 -4.37 -13.94
CA LEU A 96 2.31 -4.49 -13.79
C LEU A 96 2.69 -4.93 -12.37
N CYS A 97 2.06 -4.31 -11.35
CA CYS A 97 2.23 -4.71 -9.95
C CYS A 97 1.82 -6.17 -9.70
N ALA A 98 0.64 -6.57 -10.16
CA ALA A 98 0.17 -7.95 -9.95
C ALA A 98 1.11 -8.97 -10.61
N VAL A 99 1.59 -8.67 -11.81
CA VAL A 99 2.50 -9.57 -12.55
C VAL A 99 3.89 -9.59 -11.92
N ASP A 100 4.45 -8.44 -11.54
CA ASP A 100 5.75 -8.35 -10.87
C ASP A 100 5.74 -9.07 -9.51
N CYS A 101 4.72 -8.83 -8.68
CA CYS A 101 4.56 -9.51 -7.40
C CYS A 101 4.37 -11.02 -7.55
N ALA A 102 3.56 -11.46 -8.53
CA ALA A 102 3.38 -12.89 -8.81
C ALA A 102 4.70 -13.53 -9.26
N PHE A 103 5.48 -12.83 -10.08
CA PHE A 103 6.78 -13.34 -10.54
C PHE A 103 7.81 -13.40 -9.40
N TRP A 104 7.89 -12.38 -8.54
CA TRP A 104 8.72 -12.41 -7.33
C TRP A 104 8.36 -13.58 -6.41
N ASP A 105 7.06 -13.80 -6.17
CA ASP A 105 6.59 -14.91 -5.33
C ASP A 105 6.94 -16.26 -5.95
N TYR A 106 6.71 -16.43 -7.25
CA TYR A 106 7.11 -17.62 -8.02
C TYR A 106 8.64 -17.84 -7.97
N TYR A 107 9.43 -16.81 -8.29
CA TYR A 107 10.89 -16.88 -8.34
C TYR A 107 11.49 -17.24 -6.99
N ALA A 108 10.99 -16.66 -5.92
CA ALA A 108 11.45 -16.99 -4.57
C ALA A 108 11.11 -18.44 -4.18
N LYS A 109 9.92 -18.94 -4.52
CA LYS A 109 9.51 -20.32 -4.29
C LYS A 109 10.36 -21.31 -5.08
N SER A 110 10.60 -21.07 -6.38
CA SER A 110 11.43 -21.93 -7.23
C SER A 110 12.88 -22.01 -6.75
N ASN A 111 13.37 -20.99 -6.05
CA ASN A 111 14.67 -20.96 -5.39
C ASN A 111 14.66 -21.38 -3.91
N ASN A 112 13.53 -21.92 -3.42
CA ASN A 112 13.34 -22.35 -2.02
C ASN A 112 13.63 -21.25 -0.99
N ARG A 113 13.31 -19.97 -1.29
CA ARG A 113 13.56 -18.79 -0.47
C ARG A 113 12.27 -18.02 -0.16
N THR A 114 12.30 -17.13 0.83
CA THR A 114 11.27 -16.10 1.01
C THR A 114 11.60 -14.90 0.12
N THR A 115 10.59 -14.18 -0.39
CA THR A 115 10.80 -13.01 -1.24
C THR A 115 11.64 -11.95 -0.53
N ARG A 116 11.38 -11.64 0.74
CA ARG A 116 12.15 -10.66 1.52
C ARG A 116 13.64 -10.99 1.66
N SER A 117 14.02 -12.26 1.61
CA SER A 117 15.42 -12.67 1.77
C SER A 117 16.35 -12.26 0.62
N TYR A 118 15.80 -11.69 -0.46
CA TYR A 118 16.59 -11.15 -1.57
C TYR A 118 17.08 -9.72 -1.33
N PHE A 119 16.42 -8.95 -0.44
CA PHE A 119 16.71 -7.54 -0.24
C PHE A 119 16.70 -7.08 1.22
N ALA A 120 16.29 -7.93 2.14
CA ALA A 120 16.35 -7.65 3.57
C ALA A 120 17.09 -8.78 4.30
N ASN A 121 17.89 -8.38 5.29
CA ASN A 121 18.58 -9.33 6.15
C ASN A 121 17.69 -9.65 7.36
N GLU A 122 17.85 -10.84 7.96
CA GLU A 122 17.01 -11.33 9.06
C GLU A 122 17.09 -10.50 10.35
N SER A 123 18.12 -9.66 10.50
CA SER A 123 18.24 -8.75 11.65
C SER A 123 17.38 -7.50 11.54
N LEU A 124 16.83 -7.18 10.38
CA LEU A 124 15.97 -6.03 10.19
C LEU A 124 14.55 -6.32 10.69
N THR A 125 14.02 -5.41 11.48
CA THR A 125 12.65 -5.48 12.00
C THR A 125 11.73 -4.60 11.18
N SER A 126 10.49 -5.04 10.98
CA SER A 126 9.45 -4.23 10.35
C SER A 126 8.89 -3.19 11.32
N PRO A 127 8.52 -1.99 10.85
CA PRO A 127 7.76 -1.04 11.66
C PRO A 127 6.36 -1.57 11.96
N LEU A 128 5.72 -1.03 13.01
CA LEU A 128 4.33 -1.35 13.33
C LEU A 128 3.39 -0.84 12.22
N SER A 129 2.49 -1.73 11.76
CA SER A 129 1.42 -1.34 10.85
C SER A 129 0.32 -0.63 11.62
N ASN A 130 -0.20 0.45 11.07
CA ASN A 130 -1.41 1.08 11.60
C ASN A 130 -2.66 0.24 11.28
N TYR A 131 -3.76 0.57 11.98
CA TYR A 131 -5.11 0.18 11.62
C TYR A 131 -5.90 1.42 11.19
N THR A 132 -6.56 1.36 10.03
CA THR A 132 -7.21 2.51 9.40
C THR A 132 -8.65 2.68 9.89
N ILE A 133 -8.97 3.88 10.35
CA ILE A 133 -10.33 4.32 10.68
C ILE A 133 -10.81 5.26 9.57
N GLY A 134 -11.77 4.81 8.77
CA GLY A 134 -12.42 5.63 7.74
C GLY A 134 -13.32 6.71 8.34
N ILE A 135 -13.64 7.74 7.54
CA ILE A 135 -14.54 8.83 7.94
C ILE A 135 -15.93 8.28 8.26
N ASP A 136 -16.43 8.62 9.44
CA ASP A 136 -17.77 8.27 9.92
C ASP A 136 -18.23 9.27 10.99
N THR A 137 -19.37 9.03 11.67
CA THR A 137 -19.66 9.75 12.91
C THR A 137 -18.61 9.41 13.97
N VAL A 138 -18.35 10.34 14.87
CA VAL A 138 -17.31 10.14 15.91
C VAL A 138 -17.63 8.92 16.78
N GLU A 139 -18.91 8.69 17.08
CA GLU A 139 -19.36 7.52 17.84
C GLU A 139 -18.99 6.21 17.15
N VAL A 140 -19.20 6.11 15.82
CA VAL A 140 -18.83 4.94 15.03
C VAL A 140 -17.30 4.80 14.96
N MET A 141 -16.57 5.90 14.80
CA MET A 141 -15.10 5.87 14.81
C MET A 141 -14.55 5.41 16.17
N LYS A 142 -15.10 5.92 17.29
CA LYS A 142 -14.77 5.46 18.65
C LYS A 142 -15.06 3.97 18.81
N GLN A 143 -16.22 3.50 18.34
CA GLN A 143 -16.60 2.10 18.41
C GLN A 143 -15.60 1.20 17.67
N LYS A 144 -15.17 1.58 16.46
CA LYS A 144 -14.15 0.84 15.69
C LYS A 144 -12.81 0.73 16.43
N ILE A 145 -12.38 1.80 17.13
CA ILE A 145 -11.17 1.79 17.97
C ILE A 145 -11.33 0.84 19.16
N ILE A 146 -12.50 0.82 19.80
CA ILE A 146 -12.80 -0.07 20.94
C ILE A 146 -12.88 -1.53 20.49
N GLU A 147 -13.48 -1.82 19.34
CA GLU A 147 -13.60 -3.17 18.77
C GLU A 147 -12.26 -3.76 18.31
N GLN A 148 -11.36 -2.89 17.84
CA GLN A 148 -10.04 -3.28 17.34
C GLN A 148 -8.95 -2.45 18.03
N PRO A 149 -8.60 -2.73 19.31
CA PRO A 149 -7.48 -2.07 19.98
C PRO A 149 -6.19 -2.26 19.21
N TRP A 150 -5.46 -1.16 18.94
CA TRP A 150 -4.28 -1.18 18.08
C TRP A 150 -3.25 -0.13 18.52
N PRO A 151 -1.94 -0.36 18.37
CA PRO A 151 -0.92 0.56 18.86
C PRO A 151 -0.77 1.85 18.04
N VAL A 152 -1.23 1.86 16.79
CA VAL A 152 -1.14 3.00 15.86
C VAL A 152 -2.38 3.03 14.98
N TYR A 153 -3.13 4.12 14.99
CA TYR A 153 -4.26 4.29 14.06
C TYR A 153 -3.93 5.28 12.95
N LYS A 154 -4.37 4.96 11.73
CA LYS A 154 -4.46 5.92 10.62
C LYS A 154 -5.89 6.44 10.54
N ILE A 155 -6.08 7.73 10.79
CA ILE A 155 -7.39 8.37 10.81
C ILE A 155 -7.61 9.10 9.49
N LYS A 156 -8.63 8.71 8.74
CA LYS A 156 -9.03 9.43 7.51
C LYS A 156 -9.78 10.71 7.88
N LEU A 157 -9.34 11.81 7.29
CA LEU A 157 -9.84 13.16 7.49
C LEU A 157 -10.25 13.79 6.15
N GLY A 158 -10.67 15.05 6.15
CA GLY A 158 -11.14 15.77 4.96
C GLY A 158 -12.56 16.32 5.13
N THR A 159 -12.97 16.51 6.37
CA THR A 159 -14.24 17.12 6.77
C THR A 159 -14.03 18.58 7.20
N LYS A 160 -15.09 19.22 7.67
CA LYS A 160 -15.00 20.54 8.30
C LYS A 160 -14.58 20.50 9.77
N GLN A 161 -14.61 19.30 10.41
CA GLN A 161 -14.44 19.13 11.85
C GLN A 161 -13.23 18.23 12.19
N ASP A 162 -12.23 18.18 11.33
CA ASP A 162 -11.13 17.21 11.40
C ASP A 162 -10.38 17.23 12.75
N VAL A 163 -10.06 18.42 13.27
CA VAL A 163 -9.40 18.56 14.58
C VAL A 163 -10.31 18.12 15.72
N GLU A 164 -11.60 18.47 15.64
CA GLU A 164 -12.59 18.08 16.66
C GLU A 164 -12.78 16.55 16.69
N ILE A 165 -12.77 15.89 15.52
CA ILE A 165 -12.78 14.42 15.44
C ILE A 165 -11.59 13.85 16.23
N ILE A 166 -10.37 14.34 16.00
CA ILE A 166 -9.17 13.86 16.71
C ILE A 166 -9.26 14.12 18.22
N LYS A 167 -9.74 15.30 18.65
CA LYS A 167 -9.97 15.62 20.08
C LYS A 167 -10.87 14.58 20.74
N GLN A 168 -12.00 14.29 20.11
CA GLN A 168 -12.97 13.32 20.65
C GLN A 168 -12.44 11.88 20.64
N LEU A 169 -11.67 11.49 19.64
CA LEU A 169 -11.02 10.18 19.63
C LEU A 169 -9.95 10.06 20.74
N ARG A 170 -9.27 11.15 21.09
CA ARG A 170 -8.32 11.20 22.22
C ARG A 170 -8.95 10.97 23.59
N GLU A 171 -10.25 11.16 23.73
CA GLU A 171 -10.96 10.85 24.99
C GLU A 171 -10.91 9.36 25.35
N ILE A 172 -10.68 8.47 24.38
CA ILE A 172 -10.73 7.01 24.57
C ILE A 172 -9.40 6.30 24.35
N THR A 173 -8.34 6.97 23.86
CA THR A 173 -7.04 6.34 23.61
C THR A 173 -5.90 7.34 23.47
N ASP A 174 -4.71 6.97 23.98
CA ASP A 174 -3.48 7.77 23.92
C ASP A 174 -2.46 7.24 22.89
N VAL A 175 -2.82 6.20 22.09
CA VAL A 175 -1.91 5.61 21.12
C VAL A 175 -1.61 6.55 19.95
N VAL A 176 -0.55 6.29 19.20
CA VAL A 176 -0.13 7.13 18.07
C VAL A 176 -1.23 7.24 17.03
N PHE A 177 -1.52 8.46 16.59
CA PHE A 177 -2.35 8.73 15.42
C PHE A 177 -1.51 9.23 14.26
N ARG A 178 -1.77 8.69 13.06
CA ARG A 178 -1.37 9.20 11.75
C ARG A 178 -2.62 9.72 11.08
N VAL A 179 -2.57 10.85 10.40
CA VAL A 179 -3.76 11.38 9.73
C VAL A 179 -3.54 11.44 8.22
N ASP A 180 -4.60 11.14 7.47
CA ASP A 180 -4.59 11.18 6.02
C ASP A 180 -5.77 12.02 5.54
N ALA A 181 -5.45 13.15 4.94
CA ALA A 181 -6.44 14.12 4.45
C ALA A 181 -6.89 13.85 3.00
N ASN A 182 -6.26 12.91 2.30
CA ASN A 182 -6.58 12.51 0.93
C ASN A 182 -6.87 13.70 -0.01
N CYS A 183 -5.95 14.66 -0.05
CA CYS A 183 -6.00 15.88 -0.88
C CYS A 183 -7.10 16.91 -0.50
N ALA A 184 -7.71 16.84 0.68
CA ALA A 184 -8.90 17.64 0.99
C ALA A 184 -8.62 19.02 1.63
N TRP A 185 -7.37 19.35 1.95
CA TRP A 185 -7.04 20.57 2.65
C TRP A 185 -6.40 21.64 1.73
N THR A 186 -6.30 22.87 2.25
CA THR A 186 -5.50 23.97 1.71
C THR A 186 -4.24 24.16 2.54
N VAL A 187 -3.27 24.97 2.07
CA VAL A 187 -2.06 25.31 2.83
C VAL A 187 -2.43 25.89 4.20
N ASP A 188 -3.26 26.95 4.23
CA ASP A 188 -3.66 27.62 5.47
C ASP A 188 -4.36 26.66 6.45
N LYS A 189 -5.30 25.83 5.94
CA LYS A 189 -5.97 24.83 6.75
C LYS A 189 -4.99 23.80 7.32
N THR A 190 -4.02 23.37 6.53
CA THR A 190 -3.00 22.41 6.99
C THR A 190 -2.15 22.99 8.10
N LEU A 191 -1.63 24.22 7.91
CA LEU A 191 -0.81 24.91 8.92
C LEU A 191 -1.58 25.19 10.21
N GLN A 192 -2.87 25.56 10.09
CA GLN A 192 -3.74 25.75 11.26
C GLN A 192 -3.97 24.42 11.99
N ASN A 193 -4.44 23.39 11.29
CA ASN A 193 -4.76 22.09 11.88
C ASN A 193 -3.53 21.44 12.50
N ALA A 194 -2.36 21.51 11.83
CA ALA A 194 -1.13 20.85 12.27
C ALA A 194 -0.70 21.25 13.69
N LYS A 195 -0.93 22.50 14.11
CA LYS A 195 -0.59 22.97 15.47
C LYS A 195 -1.38 22.20 16.52
N GLU A 196 -2.70 22.13 16.37
CA GLU A 196 -3.57 21.41 17.31
C GLU A 196 -3.36 19.89 17.21
N LEU A 197 -3.21 19.35 16.00
CA LEU A 197 -2.95 17.92 15.78
C LEU A 197 -1.64 17.46 16.44
N LYS A 198 -0.59 18.32 16.45
CA LYS A 198 0.66 18.04 17.13
C LYS A 198 0.47 17.93 18.65
N GLU A 199 -0.28 18.82 19.25
CA GLU A 199 -0.63 18.80 20.68
C GLU A 199 -1.46 17.56 21.04
N LEU A 200 -2.27 17.08 20.08
CA LEU A 200 -3.04 15.84 20.17
C LEU A 200 -2.24 14.56 19.86
N GLY A 201 -0.92 14.63 19.72
CA GLY A 201 -0.06 13.47 19.55
C GLY A 201 -0.16 12.80 18.17
N VAL A 202 -0.51 13.56 17.12
CA VAL A 202 -0.44 13.08 15.74
C VAL A 202 1.03 13.02 15.30
N GLU A 203 1.43 11.91 14.67
CA GLU A 203 2.80 11.66 14.25
C GLU A 203 3.15 12.39 12.94
N PHE A 204 2.26 12.35 11.94
CA PHE A 204 2.43 13.02 10.65
C PHE A 204 1.08 13.23 9.94
N ILE A 205 1.11 14.04 8.88
CA ILE A 205 -0.03 14.28 7.97
C ILE A 205 0.32 13.70 6.60
N GLU A 206 -0.54 12.80 6.09
CA GLU A 206 -0.42 12.24 4.75
C GLU A 206 -1.29 13.05 3.78
N GLN A 207 -0.69 13.42 2.63
CA GLN A 207 -1.27 14.09 1.46
C GLN A 207 -2.36 15.14 1.78
N PRO A 208 -2.02 16.27 2.40
CA PRO A 208 -3.02 17.26 2.76
C PRO A 208 -3.61 18.01 1.55
N LEU A 209 -2.78 18.37 0.55
CA LEU A 209 -3.18 19.16 -0.61
C LEU A 209 -3.39 18.29 -1.85
N HIS A 210 -4.07 18.85 -2.85
CA HIS A 210 -4.17 18.24 -4.17
C HIS A 210 -2.77 17.85 -4.71
N GLN A 211 -2.68 16.70 -5.32
CA GLN A 211 -1.41 16.09 -5.74
C GLN A 211 -0.53 16.97 -6.64
N ASP A 212 -1.14 17.89 -7.41
CA ASP A 212 -0.43 18.77 -8.33
C ASP A 212 -0.06 20.12 -7.70
N ASN A 213 -0.38 20.36 -6.41
CA ASN A 213 -0.07 21.62 -5.72
C ASN A 213 1.34 21.59 -5.10
N TRP A 214 2.36 21.49 -5.96
CA TRP A 214 3.76 21.37 -5.55
C TRP A 214 4.27 22.56 -4.75
N GLU A 215 3.90 23.80 -5.15
CA GLU A 215 4.32 25.00 -4.42
C GLU A 215 3.74 25.04 -3.00
N GLY A 216 2.47 24.68 -2.86
CA GLY A 216 1.85 24.57 -1.53
C GLY A 216 2.52 23.47 -0.67
N MET A 217 2.92 22.34 -1.27
CA MET A 217 3.62 21.28 -0.55
C MET A 217 5.04 21.71 -0.11
N LYS A 218 5.77 22.47 -0.92
CA LYS A 218 7.06 23.04 -0.51
C LYS A 218 6.90 23.99 0.68
N THR A 219 5.88 24.87 0.63
CA THR A 219 5.54 25.74 1.76
C THR A 219 5.25 24.91 3.02
N LEU A 220 4.46 23.84 2.91
CA LEU A 220 4.16 22.97 4.05
C LEU A 220 5.40 22.23 4.56
N LYS A 221 6.30 21.82 3.70
CA LYS A 221 7.56 21.20 4.12
C LYS A 221 8.40 22.13 5.00
N GLU A 222 8.40 23.44 4.68
CA GLU A 222 9.20 24.44 5.41
C GLU A 222 8.51 24.91 6.70
N GLU A 223 7.17 25.10 6.68
CA GLU A 223 6.45 25.81 7.73
C GLU A 223 5.61 24.89 8.64
N CYS A 224 5.28 23.66 8.18
CA CYS A 224 4.39 22.78 8.96
C CYS A 224 5.13 22.19 10.17
N VAL A 225 4.48 22.25 11.35
CA VAL A 225 5.04 21.71 12.59
C VAL A 225 4.98 20.18 12.69
N LEU A 226 4.24 19.52 11.79
CA LEU A 226 4.18 18.07 11.63
C LEU A 226 4.82 17.65 10.31
N PRO A 227 5.47 16.48 10.25
CA PRO A 227 5.94 15.93 8.98
C PRO A 227 4.80 15.74 7.98
N ILE A 228 5.08 15.99 6.69
CA ILE A 228 4.15 15.76 5.57
C ILE A 228 4.65 14.59 4.74
N ILE A 229 3.79 13.60 4.50
CA ILE A 229 4.09 12.40 3.72
C ILE A 229 3.31 12.44 2.40
N ALA A 230 3.99 12.21 1.26
CA ALA A 230 3.37 12.15 -0.05
C ALA A 230 2.68 10.81 -0.28
N ASP A 231 1.43 10.79 -0.76
CA ASP A 231 0.74 9.60 -1.27
C ASP A 231 0.38 9.79 -2.76
N GLU A 232 -0.64 10.57 -3.07
CA GLU A 232 -1.10 10.79 -4.44
C GLU A 232 -0.06 11.54 -5.29
N SER A 233 0.82 12.33 -4.68
CA SER A 233 1.93 13.03 -5.37
C SER A 233 3.12 12.11 -5.69
N CYS A 234 3.24 10.94 -5.05
CA CYS A 234 4.32 9.98 -5.26
C CYS A 234 3.75 8.65 -5.77
N GLN A 235 3.69 8.48 -7.07
CA GLN A 235 3.10 7.28 -7.67
C GLN A 235 4.17 6.34 -8.24
N ARG A 236 5.22 6.88 -8.85
CA ARG A 236 6.24 6.16 -9.63
C ARG A 236 7.64 6.56 -9.21
N PHE A 237 8.62 5.87 -9.78
CA PHE A 237 10.03 6.13 -9.50
C PHE A 237 10.44 7.59 -9.80
N GLU A 238 9.91 8.15 -10.90
CA GLU A 238 10.22 9.51 -11.35
C GLU A 238 9.69 10.58 -10.38
N ASP A 239 8.67 10.26 -9.59
CA ASP A 239 8.07 11.18 -8.63
C ASP A 239 8.89 11.29 -7.33
N VAL A 240 9.82 10.35 -7.07
CA VAL A 240 10.58 10.33 -5.81
C VAL A 240 11.39 11.60 -5.65
N GLU A 241 12.16 12.01 -6.68
CA GLU A 241 13.04 13.16 -6.58
C GLU A 241 12.27 14.47 -6.35
N PRO A 242 11.23 14.83 -7.12
CA PRO A 242 10.36 15.96 -6.80
C PRO A 242 9.74 15.91 -5.40
N CYS A 243 9.29 14.73 -4.96
CA CYS A 243 8.73 14.56 -3.63
C CYS A 243 9.76 14.82 -2.54
N THR A 244 11.05 14.48 -2.74
CA THR A 244 12.08 14.78 -1.73
C THR A 244 12.30 16.27 -1.52
N GLU A 245 11.91 17.13 -2.46
CA GLU A 245 11.97 18.57 -2.32
C GLU A 245 10.75 19.17 -1.59
N ALA A 246 9.58 18.51 -1.70
CA ALA A 246 8.31 19.06 -1.26
C ALA A 246 7.69 18.33 -0.04
N PHE A 247 8.25 17.20 0.40
CA PHE A 247 7.73 16.37 1.49
C PHE A 247 8.84 15.91 2.43
N HIS A 248 8.47 15.51 3.64
CA HIS A 248 9.37 14.90 4.63
C HIS A 248 9.53 13.40 4.44
N GLY A 249 8.62 12.78 3.69
CA GLY A 249 8.63 11.37 3.36
C GLY A 249 7.69 11.04 2.22
N ILE A 250 7.77 9.80 1.74
CA ILE A 250 6.93 9.27 0.65
C ILE A 250 6.19 8.01 1.10
N ASN A 251 4.97 7.82 0.59
CA ASN A 251 4.19 6.58 0.75
C ASN A 251 4.17 5.81 -0.58
N ILE A 252 4.95 4.74 -0.64
CA ILE A 252 5.04 3.82 -1.77
C ILE A 252 3.86 2.85 -1.70
N LYS A 253 3.05 2.79 -2.77
CA LYS A 253 2.05 1.74 -2.94
C LYS A 253 2.43 0.87 -4.14
N LEU A 254 2.56 -0.44 -3.92
CA LEU A 254 3.00 -1.36 -4.97
C LEU A 254 2.15 -1.22 -6.24
N MET A 255 0.83 -1.07 -6.10
CA MET A 255 -0.08 -0.89 -7.25
C MET A 255 0.13 0.43 -8.00
N LYS A 256 0.60 1.49 -7.35
CA LYS A 256 0.91 2.75 -8.03
C LYS A 256 2.23 2.66 -8.78
N CYS A 257 3.26 2.10 -8.17
CA CYS A 257 4.60 2.08 -8.74
C CYS A 257 4.87 0.90 -9.69
N GLY A 258 4.03 -0.13 -9.68
CA GLY A 258 4.15 -1.28 -10.58
C GLY A 258 4.77 -2.53 -9.96
N GLY A 259 4.87 -2.62 -8.62
CA GLY A 259 5.29 -3.83 -7.92
C GLY A 259 6.52 -3.67 -7.02
N ILE A 260 7.07 -4.80 -6.60
CA ILE A 260 8.22 -4.87 -5.69
C ILE A 260 9.48 -4.32 -6.37
N THR A 261 9.72 -4.66 -7.63
CA THR A 261 10.93 -4.26 -8.37
C THR A 261 11.11 -2.72 -8.41
N PRO A 262 10.14 -1.91 -8.85
CA PRO A 262 10.27 -0.45 -8.80
C PRO A 262 10.23 0.09 -7.37
N ALA A 263 9.48 -0.53 -6.45
CA ALA A 263 9.43 -0.10 -5.05
C ALA A 263 10.82 -0.16 -4.40
N LEU A 264 11.62 -1.19 -4.65
CA LEU A 264 12.99 -1.29 -4.16
C LEU A 264 13.88 -0.14 -4.67
N LYS A 265 13.72 0.27 -5.94
CA LYS A 265 14.43 1.42 -6.51
C LYS A 265 14.00 2.74 -5.86
N MET A 266 12.67 2.91 -5.64
CA MET A 266 12.13 4.08 -4.93
C MET A 266 12.64 4.17 -3.50
N ILE A 267 12.68 3.06 -2.76
CA ILE A 267 13.23 2.96 -1.41
C ILE A 267 14.71 3.38 -1.40
N ALA A 268 15.51 2.85 -2.32
CA ALA A 268 16.94 3.16 -2.40
C ALA A 268 17.19 4.65 -2.65
N LEU A 269 16.45 5.25 -3.59
CA LEU A 269 16.57 6.67 -3.91
C LEU A 269 16.10 7.56 -2.75
N ALA A 270 14.94 7.26 -2.14
CA ALA A 270 14.41 8.00 -1.00
C ALA A 270 15.36 7.94 0.21
N ARG A 271 15.96 6.77 0.47
CA ARG A 271 16.97 6.58 1.52
C ARG A 271 18.23 7.41 1.25
N GLN A 272 18.71 7.44 0.01
CA GLN A 272 19.83 8.27 -0.42
C GLN A 272 19.55 9.78 -0.23
N LYS A 273 18.30 10.19 -0.46
CA LYS A 273 17.86 11.59 -0.29
C LYS A 273 17.51 11.94 1.17
N GLY A 274 17.56 11.00 2.09
CA GLY A 274 17.36 11.20 3.54
C GLY A 274 15.92 11.50 3.96
N VAL A 275 14.92 11.16 3.14
CA VAL A 275 13.50 11.31 3.49
C VAL A 275 12.92 10.03 4.09
N LYS A 276 11.85 10.15 4.87
CA LYS A 276 11.14 9.02 5.46
C LYS A 276 10.44 8.19 4.40
N ILE A 277 10.43 6.88 4.60
CA ILE A 277 9.87 5.91 3.68
C ILE A 277 8.73 5.17 4.34
N MET A 278 7.54 5.35 3.82
CA MET A 278 6.35 4.59 4.14
C MET A 278 5.99 3.70 2.96
N ALA A 279 5.45 2.52 3.23
CA ALA A 279 4.67 1.81 2.23
C ALA A 279 3.24 1.62 2.72
N GLY A 280 2.28 1.80 1.80
CA GLY A 280 0.86 1.66 2.08
C GLY A 280 0.16 0.72 1.12
N CYS A 281 -1.00 0.27 1.53
CA CYS A 281 -1.89 -0.54 0.70
C CYS A 281 -3.09 0.25 0.17
N MET A 282 -3.82 -0.38 -0.72
CA MET A 282 -5.22 -0.11 -1.01
C MET A 282 -6.10 -1.04 -0.14
N ALA A 283 -7.38 -1.14 -0.43
CA ALA A 283 -8.21 -2.21 0.12
C ALA A 283 -7.85 -3.52 -0.62
N GLU A 284 -6.86 -4.23 -0.11
CA GLU A 284 -6.25 -5.42 -0.73
C GLU A 284 -6.49 -6.66 0.11
N SER A 285 -6.51 -7.84 -0.55
CA SER A 285 -6.57 -9.13 0.12
C SER A 285 -5.22 -9.52 0.73
N SER A 286 -5.19 -10.66 1.43
CA SER A 286 -3.93 -11.21 1.96
C SER A 286 -2.87 -11.47 0.88
N VAL A 287 -3.21 -11.58 -0.40
CA VAL A 287 -2.23 -11.70 -1.49
C VAL A 287 -1.44 -10.41 -1.66
N GLY A 288 -2.11 -9.27 -1.83
CA GLY A 288 -1.45 -7.96 -1.96
C GLY A 288 -0.69 -7.59 -0.69
N ILE A 289 -1.33 -7.75 0.48
CA ILE A 289 -0.73 -7.45 1.78
C ILE A 289 0.52 -8.31 2.05
N SER A 290 0.50 -9.61 1.70
CA SER A 290 1.68 -10.46 1.89
C SER A 290 2.85 -10.05 1.01
N ASN A 291 2.60 -9.61 -0.23
CA ASN A 291 3.62 -9.07 -1.11
C ASN A 291 4.16 -7.73 -0.57
N LEU A 292 3.29 -6.81 -0.13
CA LEU A 292 3.68 -5.54 0.47
C LEU A 292 4.57 -5.76 1.70
N CYS A 293 4.21 -6.68 2.58
CA CYS A 293 4.96 -6.95 3.80
C CYS A 293 6.38 -7.48 3.53
N GLN A 294 6.68 -8.02 2.33
CA GLN A 294 8.05 -8.48 2.04
C GLN A 294 9.06 -7.33 2.05
N ILE A 295 8.67 -6.10 1.70
CA ILE A 295 9.55 -4.93 1.73
C ILE A 295 9.55 -4.19 3.07
N SER A 296 8.70 -4.58 4.02
CA SER A 296 8.52 -3.86 5.30
C SER A 296 9.79 -3.66 6.14
N PRO A 297 10.80 -4.57 6.14
CA PRO A 297 12.03 -4.34 6.90
C PRO A 297 12.89 -3.16 6.38
N LEU A 298 12.59 -2.64 5.20
CA LEU A 298 13.30 -1.51 4.58
C LEU A 298 12.67 -0.14 4.87
N LEU A 299 11.53 -0.10 5.58
CA LEU A 299 10.67 1.05 5.75
C LEU A 299 10.80 1.72 7.11
N ASP A 300 10.43 3.00 7.20
CA ASP A 300 10.24 3.71 8.47
C ASP A 300 8.80 3.57 8.99
N TYR A 301 7.80 3.47 8.08
CA TYR A 301 6.37 3.33 8.38
C TYR A 301 5.72 2.33 7.43
N ILE A 302 4.65 1.68 7.88
CA ILE A 302 3.85 0.79 7.04
C ILE A 302 2.36 0.91 7.37
N ASP A 303 1.54 0.76 6.32
CA ASP A 303 0.09 0.69 6.33
C ASP A 303 -0.33 -0.57 5.54
N ALA A 304 -0.47 -1.70 6.24
CA ALA A 304 -0.69 -3.02 5.64
C ALA A 304 -2.00 -3.68 6.11
N ASP A 305 -2.97 -2.90 6.54
CA ASP A 305 -4.20 -3.41 7.15
C ASP A 305 -5.32 -3.75 6.15
N GLY A 306 -5.07 -3.63 4.83
CA GLY A 306 -6.10 -3.82 3.80
C GLY A 306 -6.90 -5.11 3.94
N ALA A 307 -6.24 -6.26 4.19
CA ALA A 307 -6.90 -7.54 4.40
C ALA A 307 -7.75 -7.58 5.69
N MET A 308 -7.37 -6.81 6.72
CA MET A 308 -8.15 -6.74 7.97
C MET A 308 -9.49 -6.04 7.81
N LEU A 309 -9.64 -5.19 6.78
CA LEU A 309 -10.88 -4.49 6.47
C LEU A 309 -11.91 -5.39 5.77
N MET A 310 -11.53 -6.59 5.32
CA MET A 310 -12.36 -7.54 4.59
C MET A 310 -13.07 -8.52 5.53
N LYS A 311 -14.31 -8.91 5.19
CA LYS A 311 -15.03 -10.01 5.85
C LYS A 311 -14.55 -11.38 5.39
N ASN A 312 -14.21 -11.49 4.13
CA ASN A 312 -13.71 -12.68 3.45
C ASN A 312 -12.38 -12.35 2.76
N ASP A 313 -11.59 -13.36 2.46
CA ASP A 313 -10.25 -13.19 1.91
C ASP A 313 -9.98 -14.15 0.77
N THR A 314 -8.98 -13.86 -0.06
CA THR A 314 -8.57 -14.71 -1.20
C THR A 314 -7.56 -15.77 -0.82
N ALA A 315 -6.79 -15.58 0.26
CA ALA A 315 -5.72 -16.48 0.68
C ALA A 315 -5.45 -16.38 2.19
N ARG A 316 -4.55 -17.25 2.68
CA ARG A 316 -3.91 -17.10 3.98
C ARG A 316 -2.44 -16.74 3.77
N GLY A 317 -2.01 -15.62 4.30
CA GLY A 317 -0.66 -15.10 4.13
C GLY A 317 -0.05 -14.56 5.42
N VAL A 318 0.58 -13.40 5.31
CA VAL A 318 1.07 -12.63 6.46
C VAL A 318 -0.10 -12.20 7.33
N ILE A 319 0.10 -12.20 8.64
CA ILE A 319 -0.90 -11.79 9.63
C ILE A 319 -0.40 -10.54 10.36
N LEU A 320 -1.30 -9.64 10.70
CA LEU A 320 -1.02 -8.52 11.59
C LEU A 320 -1.56 -8.82 12.98
N GLU A 321 -0.67 -8.79 13.99
CA GLU A 321 -1.05 -8.96 15.38
C GLU A 321 -0.53 -7.79 16.21
N ASN A 322 -1.46 -7.01 16.79
CA ASN A 322 -1.11 -5.82 17.58
C ASN A 322 -0.06 -4.93 16.87
N GLY A 323 -0.30 -4.63 15.59
CA GLY A 323 0.60 -3.83 14.74
C GLY A 323 1.81 -4.58 14.19
N ASN A 324 2.19 -5.70 14.75
CA ASN A 324 3.34 -6.48 14.29
C ASN A 324 3.00 -7.30 13.04
N ILE A 325 3.95 -7.36 12.12
CA ILE A 325 3.87 -8.21 10.93
C ILE A 325 4.40 -9.60 11.30
N ILE A 326 3.51 -10.58 11.29
CA ILE A 326 3.84 -11.98 11.59
C ILE A 326 4.02 -12.73 10.27
N PHE A 327 5.25 -12.94 9.88
CA PHE A 327 5.59 -13.76 8.74
C PHE A 327 5.41 -15.24 9.09
N ASN A 328 4.77 -15.98 8.20
CA ASN A 328 4.80 -17.44 8.27
C ASN A 328 6.13 -18.00 7.72
N ASN A 329 6.44 -19.26 7.99
CA ASN A 329 7.69 -19.90 7.57
C ASN A 329 7.66 -20.43 6.10
N LYS A 330 6.69 -19.97 5.30
CA LYS A 330 6.53 -20.42 3.91
C LYS A 330 7.42 -19.60 2.97
N LYS A 331 7.71 -20.19 1.82
CA LYS A 331 8.51 -19.57 0.76
C LYS A 331 7.72 -18.50 0.03
N GLY A 332 8.42 -17.73 -0.82
CA GLY A 332 7.81 -16.64 -1.57
C GLY A 332 7.31 -15.54 -0.66
N SER A 333 6.13 -15.03 -0.95
CA SER A 333 5.41 -14.03 -0.15
C SER A 333 4.72 -14.63 1.10
N GLY A 334 4.76 -15.96 1.26
CA GLY A 334 4.05 -16.67 2.33
C GLY A 334 2.66 -17.20 1.95
N ILE A 335 2.24 -17.04 0.70
CA ILE A 335 0.98 -17.58 0.17
C ILE A 335 1.22 -18.97 -0.43
N ASP A 336 0.52 -20.00 0.07
CA ASP A 336 0.57 -21.34 -0.53
C ASP A 336 -0.51 -21.54 -1.58
N LYS A 337 -1.75 -21.19 -1.25
CA LYS A 337 -2.92 -21.41 -2.10
C LYS A 337 -4.02 -20.39 -1.85
N LEU A 338 -4.85 -20.21 -2.85
CA LEU A 338 -6.05 -19.40 -2.72
C LEU A 338 -7.14 -20.17 -1.94
N LEU A 339 -7.95 -19.41 -1.20
CA LEU A 339 -9.21 -19.88 -0.62
C LEU A 339 -10.26 -19.83 -1.74
N ILE A 340 -10.76 -20.98 -2.17
CA ILE A 340 -11.74 -21.09 -3.25
C ILE A 340 -13.12 -21.32 -2.63
#